data_664f76c20a5d798eca610fde73aa9e7c
#
_entry.id   664f76c20a5d798eca610fde73aa9e7c
#
_cell.length_a   1.000
_cell.length_b   1.000
_cell.length_c   1.000
_cell.angle_alpha   90.00
_cell.angle_beta   90.00
_cell.angle_gamma   90.00
#
_symmetry.space_group_name_H-M   'P 1'
#
loop_
_entity.id
_entity.type
_entity.pdbx_description
1 polymer ?
#
loop_
_entity_poly.entity_id
_entity_poly.type
_entity_poly.pdbx_seq_one_letter_code
_entity_poly.pdbx_strand_id
1 'polypeptide(L)'
;WGMTENCAYSIINFPFNPNKIGSVGRAIEGCQVRRTEQGELMVKSPGLMKGYYLQEEATAAAFDEDGFFYTGDLCEIDSDGYIDITGRVKDNFKTSKGKYVAPVPIERKLAQDSHVELICVIGSGLPHPVALVQLSEGANRQPREEVRTSLKATLDSINPNLESHEHVDAIVVV
;
A
#
# COMPACT_ATOMS: atom_id res chain seq x y z
N TRP A 1 2.47 12.88 -1.51
CA TRP A 1 2.91 11.77 -2.37
C TRP A 1 3.58 12.30 -3.63
N GLY A 2 4.61 11.58 -4.06
CA GLY A 2 5.33 11.85 -5.28
C GLY A 2 6.37 10.79 -5.58
N MET A 3 7.01 10.92 -6.73
CA MET A 3 7.99 9.98 -7.25
C MET A 3 8.99 10.71 -8.15
N THR A 4 10.07 10.05 -8.50
CA THR A 4 11.12 10.63 -9.35
C THR A 4 10.57 11.06 -10.71
N GLU A 5 9.68 10.26 -11.28
CA GLU A 5 9.09 10.46 -12.61
C GLU A 5 8.17 11.69 -12.69
N ASN A 6 7.77 12.29 -11.55
CA ASN A 6 6.94 13.49 -11.51
C ASN A 6 7.57 14.67 -10.75
N CYS A 7 8.90 14.75 -10.72
CA CYS A 7 9.65 15.83 -10.07
C CYS A 7 9.30 16.03 -8.59
N ALA A 8 9.28 14.98 -7.81
CA ALA A 8 9.10 14.90 -6.38
C ALA A 8 7.65 14.74 -5.91
N TYR A 9 6.71 15.64 -6.19
CA TYR A 9 5.36 15.50 -5.67
C TYR A 9 4.28 16.04 -6.61
N SER A 10 3.13 15.37 -6.59
CA SER A 10 1.91 15.76 -7.32
C SER A 10 0.69 15.84 -6.41
N ILE A 11 0.78 15.28 -5.20
CA ILE A 11 -0.34 15.14 -4.27
C ILE A 11 0.15 15.55 -2.88
N ILE A 12 -0.60 16.42 -2.19
CA ILE A 12 -0.23 16.93 -0.87
C ILE A 12 -1.47 17.25 -0.03
N ASN A 13 -1.38 17.07 1.28
CA ASN A 13 -2.39 17.54 2.23
C ASN A 13 -2.10 19.02 2.59
N PHE A 14 -2.41 19.93 1.64
CA PHE A 14 -2.22 21.35 1.83
C PHE A 14 -3.43 22.16 1.25
N PRO A 15 -3.98 23.16 1.98
CA PRO A 15 -3.69 23.44 3.39
C PRO A 15 -3.97 22.20 4.27
N PHE A 16 -3.21 22.04 5.34
CA PHE A 16 -3.28 20.85 6.18
C PHE A 16 -4.68 20.63 6.76
N ASN A 17 -5.23 19.45 6.53
CA ASN A 17 -6.51 19.01 7.07
C ASN A 17 -6.28 17.85 8.05
N PRO A 18 -6.44 18.06 9.37
CA PRO A 18 -6.20 17.02 10.36
C PRO A 18 -7.20 15.86 10.28
N ASN A 19 -8.40 16.09 9.72
CA ASN A 19 -9.40 15.03 9.54
C ASN A 19 -9.06 14.06 8.39
N LYS A 20 -8.02 14.37 7.62
CA LYS A 20 -7.55 13.56 6.48
C LYS A 20 -6.12 13.03 6.70
N ILE A 21 -5.73 12.91 7.98
CA ILE A 21 -4.50 12.20 8.37
C ILE A 21 -4.65 10.74 7.93
N GLY A 22 -3.60 10.20 7.29
CA GLY A 22 -3.59 8.86 6.67
C GLY A 22 -3.70 8.92 5.15
N SER A 23 -4.35 9.95 4.58
CA SER A 23 -4.30 10.21 3.15
C SER A 23 -2.99 10.90 2.74
N VAL A 24 -2.61 10.75 1.48
CA VAL A 24 -1.48 11.51 0.90
C VAL A 24 -1.88 12.92 0.47
N GLY A 25 -3.16 13.27 0.59
CA GLY A 25 -3.70 14.58 0.24
C GLY A 25 -4.46 14.61 -1.07
N ARG A 26 -4.48 15.77 -1.71
CA ARG A 26 -5.15 16.03 -3.00
C ARG A 26 -4.13 16.44 -4.05
N ALA A 27 -4.50 16.28 -5.33
CA ALA A 27 -3.71 16.81 -6.44
C ALA A 27 -3.43 18.31 -6.27
N ILE A 28 -2.18 18.71 -6.49
CA ILE A 28 -1.80 20.14 -6.53
C ILE A 28 -2.33 20.81 -7.80
N GLU A 29 -2.32 22.13 -7.82
CA GLU A 29 -2.67 22.89 -9.00
C GLU A 29 -1.84 22.48 -10.23
N GLY A 30 -2.50 22.29 -11.36
CA GLY A 30 -1.87 21.80 -12.59
C GLY A 30 -1.62 20.29 -12.66
N CYS A 31 -1.86 19.55 -11.57
CA CYS A 31 -1.85 18.10 -11.57
C CYS A 31 -3.26 17.52 -11.71
N GLN A 32 -3.43 16.58 -12.60
CA GLN A 32 -4.64 15.78 -12.76
C GLN A 32 -4.38 14.37 -12.26
N VAL A 33 -5.38 13.78 -11.62
CA VAL A 33 -5.33 12.40 -11.13
C VAL A 33 -6.55 11.64 -11.62
N ARG A 34 -6.40 10.38 -11.92
CA ARG A 34 -7.49 9.43 -12.12
C ARG A 34 -7.12 8.08 -11.54
N ARG A 35 -8.13 7.26 -11.31
CA ARG A 35 -7.99 5.89 -10.86
C ARG A 35 -8.48 4.97 -11.97
N THR A 36 -7.71 3.94 -12.30
CA THR A 36 -8.13 2.90 -13.24
C THR A 36 -9.23 2.03 -12.63
N GLU A 37 -9.89 1.21 -13.44
CA GLU A 37 -10.85 0.20 -12.96
C GLU A 37 -10.19 -0.81 -12.02
N GLN A 38 -8.90 -1.08 -12.21
CA GLN A 38 -8.10 -1.97 -11.35
C GLN A 38 -7.60 -1.29 -10.07
N GLY A 39 -7.87 0.00 -9.89
CA GLY A 39 -7.51 0.76 -8.70
C GLY A 39 -6.17 1.47 -8.77
N GLU A 40 -5.47 1.44 -9.90
CA GLU A 40 -4.17 2.11 -10.04
C GLU A 40 -4.33 3.62 -10.15
N LEU A 41 -3.50 4.34 -9.40
CA LEU A 41 -3.38 5.79 -9.48
C LEU A 41 -2.65 6.18 -10.77
N MET A 42 -3.25 7.08 -11.52
CA MET A 42 -2.63 7.71 -12.68
C MET A 42 -2.51 9.20 -12.46
N VAL A 43 -1.41 9.79 -12.90
CA VAL A 43 -1.15 11.23 -12.76
C VAL A 43 -0.76 11.85 -14.10
N LYS A 44 -1.19 13.12 -14.29
CA LYS A 44 -0.76 13.96 -15.40
C LYS A 44 -0.42 15.33 -14.87
N SER A 45 0.82 15.78 -15.07
CA SER A 45 1.29 17.08 -14.59
C SER A 45 2.41 17.62 -15.48
N PRO A 46 2.68 18.94 -15.42
CA PRO A 46 3.84 19.53 -16.11
C PRO A 46 5.18 18.99 -15.59
N GLY A 47 5.22 18.40 -14.39
CA GLY A 47 6.43 17.84 -13.79
C GLY A 47 6.74 16.40 -14.20
N LEU A 48 5.89 15.77 -15.04
CA LEU A 48 6.18 14.41 -15.50
C LEU A 48 7.44 14.36 -16.36
N MET A 49 8.21 13.29 -16.19
CA MET A 49 9.37 13.00 -17.01
C MET A 49 9.01 12.93 -18.51
N LYS A 50 9.98 13.17 -19.36
CA LYS A 50 9.84 12.94 -20.81
C LYS A 50 9.87 11.46 -21.18
N GLY A 51 10.49 10.63 -20.37
CA GLY A 51 10.64 9.20 -20.56
C GLY A 51 11.88 8.65 -19.87
N TYR A 52 12.04 7.34 -19.92
CA TYR A 52 13.22 6.63 -19.45
C TYR A 52 14.33 6.70 -20.51
N TYR A 53 15.55 7.04 -20.08
CA TYR A 53 16.68 7.22 -20.98
C TYR A 53 17.00 5.92 -21.74
N LEU A 54 17.02 5.98 -23.07
CA LEU A 54 17.25 4.85 -23.98
C LEU A 54 16.31 3.64 -23.77
N GLN A 55 15.09 3.88 -23.25
CA GLN A 55 14.10 2.83 -23.00
C GLN A 55 12.74 3.26 -23.57
N GLU A 56 12.63 3.25 -24.90
CA GLU A 56 11.42 3.71 -25.61
C GLU A 56 10.20 2.85 -25.29
N GLU A 57 10.35 1.53 -25.26
CA GLU A 57 9.26 0.59 -24.94
C GLU A 57 8.77 0.80 -23.52
N ALA A 58 9.66 0.93 -22.53
CA ALA A 58 9.29 1.19 -21.14
C ALA A 58 8.61 2.56 -20.99
N THR A 59 9.06 3.56 -21.75
CA THR A 59 8.45 4.88 -21.78
C THR A 59 7.05 4.82 -22.36
N ALA A 60 6.86 4.16 -23.50
CA ALA A 60 5.55 4.02 -24.13
C ALA A 60 4.56 3.24 -23.23
N ALA A 61 5.03 2.21 -22.51
CA ALA A 61 4.20 1.47 -21.57
C ALA A 61 3.85 2.22 -20.29
N ALA A 62 4.58 3.28 -19.96
CA ALA A 62 4.37 4.06 -18.73
C ALA A 62 3.28 5.13 -18.86
N PHE A 63 2.80 5.43 -20.07
CA PHE A 63 1.78 6.46 -20.31
C PHE A 63 0.60 5.87 -21.09
N ASP A 64 -0.58 6.42 -20.83
CA ASP A 64 -1.73 6.16 -21.69
C ASP A 64 -1.79 7.14 -22.87
N GLU A 65 -2.80 6.95 -23.72
CA GLU A 65 -3.04 7.78 -24.93
C GLU A 65 -3.33 9.26 -24.59
N ASP A 66 -3.87 9.53 -23.40
CA ASP A 66 -4.17 10.88 -22.91
C ASP A 66 -2.96 11.55 -22.22
N GLY A 67 -1.83 10.84 -22.07
CA GLY A 67 -0.62 11.31 -21.41
C GLY A 67 -0.68 11.25 -19.87
N PHE A 68 -1.51 10.38 -19.29
CA PHE A 68 -1.43 10.04 -17.89
C PHE A 68 -0.40 8.95 -17.66
N PHE A 69 0.39 9.13 -16.62
CA PHE A 69 1.44 8.21 -16.20
C PHE A 69 0.87 7.16 -15.24
N TYR A 70 1.16 5.90 -15.51
CA TYR A 70 0.86 4.76 -14.63
C TYR A 70 1.87 4.73 -13.48
N THR A 71 1.40 5.00 -12.25
CA THR A 71 2.31 5.13 -11.09
C THR A 71 2.76 3.80 -10.51
N GLY A 72 2.03 2.73 -10.78
CA GLY A 72 2.18 1.44 -10.12
C GLY A 72 1.62 1.41 -8.70
N ASP A 73 1.10 2.52 -8.18
CA ASP A 73 0.48 2.59 -6.86
C ASP A 73 -1.04 2.40 -6.96
N LEU A 74 -1.61 1.61 -6.07
CA LEU A 74 -3.06 1.47 -5.91
C LEU A 74 -3.59 2.54 -4.96
N CYS A 75 -4.79 3.05 -5.25
CA CYS A 75 -5.38 4.10 -4.42
C CYS A 75 -6.89 3.99 -4.29
N GLU A 76 -7.41 4.66 -3.27
CA GLU A 76 -8.79 5.09 -3.16
C GLU A 76 -8.84 6.62 -3.19
N ILE A 77 -9.90 7.16 -3.79
CA ILE A 77 -10.14 8.61 -3.86
C ILE A 77 -11.49 8.87 -3.22
N ASP A 78 -11.51 9.67 -2.17
CA ASP A 78 -12.76 9.99 -1.48
C ASP A 78 -13.57 11.09 -2.20
N SER A 79 -14.78 11.37 -1.70
CA SER A 79 -15.68 12.38 -2.27
C SER A 79 -15.12 13.80 -2.24
N ASP A 80 -14.15 14.08 -1.37
CA ASP A 80 -13.49 15.38 -1.24
C ASP A 80 -12.22 15.45 -2.11
N GLY A 81 -11.89 14.38 -2.84
CA GLY A 81 -10.71 14.27 -3.70
C GLY A 81 -9.42 13.95 -2.96
N TYR A 82 -9.48 13.52 -1.68
CA TYR A 82 -8.30 13.03 -0.96
C TYR A 82 -7.99 11.60 -1.38
N ILE A 83 -6.71 11.33 -1.51
CA ILE A 83 -6.18 10.08 -2.04
C ILE A 83 -5.52 9.30 -0.91
N ASP A 84 -5.91 8.05 -0.75
CA ASP A 84 -5.26 7.08 0.12
C ASP A 84 -4.56 6.02 -0.73
N ILE A 85 -3.26 5.85 -0.54
CA ILE A 85 -2.48 4.81 -1.23
C ILE A 85 -2.74 3.50 -0.50
N THR A 86 -3.31 2.53 -1.20
CA THR A 86 -3.71 1.25 -0.64
C THR A 86 -2.73 0.11 -0.93
N GLY A 87 -1.72 0.36 -1.77
CA GLY A 87 -0.69 -0.63 -2.09
C GLY A 87 0.04 -0.33 -3.39
N ARG A 88 0.68 -1.36 -3.93
CA ARG A 88 1.29 -1.34 -5.25
C ARG A 88 0.76 -2.46 -6.13
N VAL A 89 0.62 -2.19 -7.41
CA VAL A 89 0.16 -3.17 -8.40
C VAL A 89 1.05 -4.43 -8.39
N LYS A 90 2.38 -4.24 -8.29
CA LYS A 90 3.36 -5.33 -8.32
C LYS A 90 3.46 -6.12 -7.02
N ASP A 91 3.02 -5.55 -5.90
CA ASP A 91 3.11 -6.18 -4.58
C ASP A 91 1.93 -7.12 -4.32
N ASN A 92 0.85 -6.97 -5.08
CA ASN A 92 -0.26 -7.90 -5.03
C ASN A 92 0.19 -9.29 -5.46
N PHE A 93 -0.10 -10.27 -4.64
CA PHE A 93 0.25 -11.67 -4.93
C PHE A 93 -0.99 -12.54 -5.12
N LYS A 94 -0.80 -13.66 -5.79
CA LYS A 94 -1.84 -14.66 -6.05
C LYS A 94 -1.66 -15.86 -5.13
N THR A 95 -2.69 -16.19 -4.36
CA THR A 95 -2.71 -17.40 -3.54
C THR A 95 -2.75 -18.66 -4.41
N SER A 96 -2.47 -19.84 -3.82
CA SER A 96 -2.61 -21.14 -4.51
C SER A 96 -4.04 -21.41 -4.99
N LYS A 97 -5.04 -20.76 -4.38
CA LYS A 97 -6.46 -20.83 -4.77
C LYS A 97 -6.81 -19.86 -5.90
N GLY A 98 -5.83 -19.14 -6.46
CA GLY A 98 -6.02 -18.23 -7.57
C GLY A 98 -6.60 -16.87 -7.22
N LYS A 99 -6.69 -16.50 -5.93
CA LYS A 99 -7.19 -15.21 -5.46
C LYS A 99 -6.05 -14.22 -5.27
N TYR A 100 -6.29 -12.96 -5.67
CA TYR A 100 -5.34 -11.87 -5.43
C TYR A 100 -5.50 -11.31 -4.02
N VAL A 101 -4.39 -10.98 -3.39
CA VAL A 101 -4.30 -10.36 -2.07
C VAL A 101 -3.45 -9.10 -2.17
N ALA A 102 -3.97 -8.00 -1.63
CA ALA A 102 -3.23 -6.76 -1.43
C ALA A 102 -2.60 -6.78 -0.03
N PRO A 103 -1.28 -6.85 0.13
CA PRO A 103 -0.64 -6.99 1.44
C PRO A 103 -0.79 -5.73 2.31
N VAL A 104 -0.65 -4.54 1.73
CA VAL A 104 -0.57 -3.27 2.46
C VAL A 104 -1.76 -2.98 3.38
N PRO A 105 -3.04 -3.20 3.00
CA PRO A 105 -4.17 -3.02 3.90
C PRO A 105 -4.13 -3.95 5.13
N ILE A 106 -3.61 -5.16 4.96
CA ILE A 106 -3.45 -6.15 6.04
C ILE A 106 -2.30 -5.71 6.96
N GLU A 107 -1.16 -5.34 6.37
CA GLU A 107 0.01 -4.84 7.09
C GLU A 107 -0.33 -3.61 7.96
N ARG A 108 -1.07 -2.64 7.41
CA ARG A 108 -1.54 -1.45 8.16
C ARG A 108 -2.36 -1.81 9.40
N LYS A 109 -3.21 -2.83 9.32
CA LYS A 109 -4.01 -3.28 10.46
C LYS A 109 -3.14 -3.96 11.52
N LEU A 110 -2.22 -4.83 11.10
CA LEU A 110 -1.30 -5.54 12.00
C LEU A 110 -0.27 -4.58 12.64
N ALA A 111 0.19 -3.56 11.91
CA ALA A 111 1.10 -2.54 12.41
C ALA A 111 0.51 -1.64 13.52
N GLN A 112 -0.79 -1.74 13.83
CA GLN A 112 -1.39 -1.05 14.96
C GLN A 112 -1.01 -1.69 16.30
N ASP A 113 -0.51 -2.93 16.31
CA ASP A 113 0.04 -3.56 17.50
C ASP A 113 1.39 -2.92 17.84
N SER A 114 1.52 -2.38 19.06
CA SER A 114 2.71 -1.69 19.54
C SER A 114 3.97 -2.57 19.63
N HIS A 115 3.81 -3.89 19.54
CA HIS A 115 4.92 -4.84 19.50
C HIS A 115 5.56 -4.95 18.12
N VAL A 116 4.89 -4.45 17.06
CA VAL A 116 5.33 -4.52 15.67
C VAL A 116 6.15 -3.30 15.31
N GLU A 117 7.40 -3.50 14.87
CA GLU A 117 8.25 -2.45 14.29
C GLU A 117 8.14 -2.45 12.76
N LEU A 118 8.35 -3.62 12.16
CA LEU A 118 8.22 -3.83 10.72
C LEU A 118 7.36 -5.06 10.45
N ILE A 119 6.64 -5.02 9.34
CA ILE A 119 5.79 -6.11 8.91
C ILE A 119 5.85 -6.29 7.39
N CYS A 120 5.77 -7.53 6.95
CA CYS A 120 5.63 -7.89 5.55
C CYS A 120 4.66 -9.06 5.43
N VAL A 121 3.59 -8.89 4.68
CA VAL A 121 2.61 -9.94 4.39
C VAL A 121 2.95 -10.62 3.07
N ILE A 122 3.18 -11.91 3.12
CA ILE A 122 3.53 -12.74 1.98
C ILE A 122 2.51 -13.87 1.81
N GLY A 123 2.43 -14.48 0.63
CA GLY A 123 1.48 -15.56 0.42
C GLY A 123 1.42 -16.06 -1.02
N SER A 124 2.37 -15.68 -1.88
CA SER A 124 2.43 -16.17 -3.26
C SER A 124 2.52 -17.68 -3.29
N GLY A 125 1.52 -18.32 -3.90
CA GLY A 125 1.43 -19.78 -3.96
C GLY A 125 1.01 -20.47 -2.66
N LEU A 126 0.81 -19.74 -1.56
CA LEU A 126 0.27 -20.30 -0.30
C LEU A 126 -1.28 -20.29 -0.33
N PRO A 127 -1.94 -21.17 0.45
CA PRO A 127 -3.41 -21.16 0.58
C PRO A 127 -3.96 -19.88 1.19
N HIS A 128 -3.22 -19.29 2.13
CA HIS A 128 -3.52 -18.05 2.83
C HIS A 128 -2.23 -17.25 3.08
N PRO A 129 -2.33 -15.94 3.29
CA PRO A 129 -1.23 -15.09 3.67
C PRO A 129 -0.57 -15.47 5.00
N VAL A 130 0.70 -15.11 5.14
CA VAL A 130 1.50 -15.19 6.37
C VAL A 130 2.14 -13.83 6.61
N ALA A 131 2.14 -13.34 7.84
CA ALA A 131 2.79 -12.10 8.22
C ALA A 131 4.18 -12.38 8.82
N LEU A 132 5.21 -11.79 8.25
CA LEU A 132 6.55 -11.72 8.83
C LEU A 132 6.65 -10.44 9.65
N VAL A 133 7.04 -10.53 10.92
CA VAL A 133 7.06 -9.40 11.84
C VAL A 133 8.42 -9.28 12.50
N GLN A 134 9.00 -8.09 12.43
CA GLN A 134 10.09 -7.68 13.30
C GLN A 134 9.50 -6.97 14.52
N LEU A 135 9.91 -7.41 15.71
CA LEU A 135 9.43 -6.82 16.95
C LEU A 135 10.10 -5.49 17.24
N SER A 136 9.36 -4.58 17.87
CA SER A 136 9.91 -3.34 18.42
C SER A 136 10.93 -3.63 19.52
N GLU A 137 11.84 -2.67 19.76
CA GLU A 137 12.82 -2.81 20.85
C GLU A 137 12.15 -3.05 22.22
N GLY A 138 10.99 -2.42 22.46
CA GLY A 138 10.21 -2.61 23.68
C GLY A 138 9.67 -4.04 23.79
N ALA A 139 9.16 -4.58 22.70
CA ALA A 139 8.63 -5.94 22.63
C ALA A 139 9.73 -7.01 22.82
N ASN A 140 10.93 -6.77 22.28
CA ASN A 140 12.07 -7.67 22.44
C ASN A 140 12.55 -7.83 23.90
N ARG A 141 12.17 -6.91 24.78
CA ARG A 141 12.49 -6.95 26.21
C ARG A 141 11.40 -7.57 27.07
N GLN A 142 10.25 -7.89 26.49
CA GLN A 142 9.10 -8.48 27.17
C GLN A 142 9.16 -10.03 27.13
N PRO A 143 8.43 -10.70 28.06
CA PRO A 143 8.27 -12.14 28.00
C PRO A 143 7.65 -12.58 26.66
N ARG A 144 8.23 -13.58 26.01
CA ARG A 144 7.78 -14.07 24.70
C ARG A 144 6.30 -14.44 24.66
N GLU A 145 5.76 -14.97 25.77
CA GLU A 145 4.35 -15.38 25.86
C GLU A 145 3.40 -14.17 25.87
N GLU A 146 3.82 -13.05 26.44
CA GLU A 146 3.02 -11.79 26.42
C GLU A 146 2.95 -11.24 25.01
N VAL A 147 4.09 -11.13 24.33
CA VAL A 147 4.18 -10.69 22.94
C VAL A 147 3.35 -11.61 22.03
N ARG A 148 3.49 -12.93 22.19
CA ARG A 148 2.72 -13.90 21.42
C ARG A 148 1.21 -13.75 21.63
N THR A 149 0.79 -13.53 22.87
CA THR A 149 -0.62 -13.35 23.22
C THR A 149 -1.19 -12.08 22.57
N SER A 150 -0.43 -10.97 22.61
CA SER A 150 -0.83 -9.73 21.95
C SER A 150 -0.96 -9.89 20.44
N LEU A 151 0.08 -10.39 19.77
CA LEU A 151 0.07 -10.59 18.33
C LEU A 151 -1.07 -11.53 17.89
N LYS A 152 -1.35 -12.58 18.68
CA LYS A 152 -2.47 -13.45 18.42
C LYS A 152 -3.81 -12.74 18.57
N ALA A 153 -4.00 -11.96 19.63
CA ALA A 153 -5.22 -11.18 19.83
C ALA A 153 -5.45 -10.18 18.68
N THR A 154 -4.38 -9.52 18.22
CA THR A 154 -4.44 -8.63 17.04
C THR A 154 -4.88 -9.41 15.81
N LEU A 155 -4.28 -10.56 15.52
CA LEU A 155 -4.63 -11.41 14.40
C LEU A 155 -6.11 -11.87 14.45
N ASP A 156 -6.55 -12.32 15.63
CA ASP A 156 -7.92 -12.77 15.86
C ASP A 156 -8.94 -11.62 15.70
N SER A 157 -8.53 -10.38 15.92
CA SER A 157 -9.38 -9.18 15.75
C SER A 157 -9.51 -8.73 14.31
N ILE A 158 -8.47 -8.91 13.50
CA ILE A 158 -8.47 -8.41 12.12
C ILE A 158 -9.03 -9.42 11.11
N ASN A 159 -8.77 -10.72 11.28
CA ASN A 159 -9.20 -11.75 10.33
C ASN A 159 -10.72 -11.74 10.06
N PRO A 160 -11.61 -11.55 11.05
CA PRO A 160 -13.05 -11.48 10.79
C PRO A 160 -13.49 -10.32 9.89
N ASN A 161 -12.62 -9.30 9.71
CA ASN A 161 -12.88 -8.11 8.89
C ASN A 161 -12.14 -8.16 7.53
N LEU A 162 -11.58 -9.30 7.18
CA LEU A 162 -10.92 -9.57 5.91
C LEU A 162 -11.75 -10.56 5.08
N GLU A 163 -11.60 -10.51 3.77
CA GLU A 163 -12.12 -11.56 2.89
C GLU A 163 -11.47 -12.91 3.23
N SER A 164 -12.18 -14.01 3.05
CA SER A 164 -11.70 -15.34 3.46
C SER A 164 -10.34 -15.74 2.86
N HIS A 165 -10.01 -15.22 1.69
CA HIS A 165 -8.73 -15.49 1.02
C HIS A 165 -7.60 -14.57 1.49
N GLU A 166 -7.91 -13.50 2.22
CA GLU A 166 -6.98 -12.55 2.82
C GLU A 166 -6.66 -12.88 4.28
N HIS A 167 -7.37 -13.84 4.88
CA HIS A 167 -7.10 -14.27 6.26
C HIS A 167 -5.64 -14.66 6.41
N VAL A 168 -4.98 -14.07 7.39
CA VAL A 168 -3.59 -14.37 7.74
C VAL A 168 -3.56 -15.62 8.61
N ASP A 169 -2.89 -16.67 8.16
CA ASP A 169 -2.81 -17.96 8.87
C ASP A 169 -1.88 -17.90 10.08
N ALA A 170 -0.81 -17.15 9.98
CA ALA A 170 0.21 -17.09 11.02
C ALA A 170 0.98 -15.76 11.01
N ILE A 171 1.49 -15.40 12.18
CA ILE A 171 2.53 -14.39 12.36
C ILE A 171 3.84 -15.12 12.69
N VAL A 172 4.87 -14.83 11.92
CA VAL A 172 6.23 -15.34 12.12
C VAL A 172 7.13 -14.17 12.53
N VAL A 173 7.71 -14.26 13.72
CA VAL A 173 8.69 -13.27 14.20
C VAL A 173 10.05 -13.60 13.61
N VAL A 174 10.70 -12.62 12.99
CA VAL A 174 11.99 -12.70 12.31
C VAL A 174 13.05 -11.83 12.98
#